data_0d5e36c53e3131e552416bd542b36bc2
#
_entry.id   0d5e36c53e3131e552416bd542b36bc2
#
_cell.length_a   1.000
_cell.length_b   1.000
_cell.length_c   1.000
_cell.angle_alpha   90.00
_cell.angle_beta   90.00
_cell.angle_gamma   90.00
#
_symmetry.space_group_name_H-M   'P 1'
#
loop_
_entity.id
_entity.type
_entity.pdbx_description
1 polymer ?
#
loop_
_entity_poly.entity_id
_entity_poly.type
_entity_poly.pdbx_seq_one_letter_code
_entity_poly.pdbx_strand_id
1 'polypeptide(L)'
;DALDALIRSYVDGTKVEFNFSAVRSRGQQLRTSGGRAPGHLPLKKALLAAERMLDQVPGRALRPIEVYDIMMHVAVAVLSGGIRRSATICLFSSDDDEMAAAKTGNWFETNSQRGKSNNSAVLVRETVQPSDFSKLFEFQKEFGEPGFYFVDDAEYGANPCVEIGLAPYMIVDEVAQAKLAKYGR
;
A
#
# COMPACT_ATOMS: atom_id res chain seq x y z
N ASP A 1 11.63 8.82 -5.12
CA ASP A 1 12.86 9.61 -4.92
C ASP A 1 13.14 9.90 -3.44
N ALA A 2 12.35 10.75 -2.72
CA ALA A 2 12.66 11.08 -1.33
C ALA A 2 12.54 9.87 -0.37
N LEU A 3 11.51 9.05 -0.50
CA LEU A 3 11.36 7.83 0.28
C LEU A 3 12.45 6.82 -0.04
N ASP A 4 12.77 6.65 -1.33
CA ASP A 4 13.89 5.77 -1.75
C ASP A 4 15.22 6.24 -1.17
N ALA A 5 15.51 7.54 -1.20
CA ALA A 5 16.70 8.11 -0.59
C ALA A 5 16.76 7.86 0.94
N LEU A 6 15.62 8.00 1.62
CA LEU A 6 15.52 7.70 3.04
C LEU A 6 15.80 6.21 3.33
N ILE A 7 15.15 5.29 2.61
CA ILE A 7 15.34 3.85 2.81
C ILE A 7 16.80 3.45 2.52
N ARG A 8 17.38 3.94 1.41
CA ARG A 8 18.78 3.68 1.07
C ARG A 8 19.75 4.16 2.15
N SER A 9 19.47 5.31 2.77
CA SER A 9 20.36 5.81 3.84
C SER A 9 20.48 4.85 5.02
N TYR A 10 19.44 4.09 5.32
CA TYR A 10 19.47 3.04 6.34
C TYR A 10 20.22 1.78 5.90
N VAL A 11 20.16 1.45 4.61
CA VAL A 11 20.91 0.32 4.03
C VAL A 11 22.40 0.63 3.93
N ASP A 12 22.72 1.84 3.49
CA ASP A 12 24.09 2.28 3.19
C ASP A 12 24.79 2.91 4.41
N GLY A 13 24.08 3.14 5.52
CA GLY A 13 24.61 3.82 6.72
C GLY A 13 24.94 5.31 6.48
N THR A 14 24.31 5.92 5.48
CA THR A 14 24.51 7.32 5.12
C THR A 14 23.48 8.22 5.81
N LYS A 15 23.74 9.54 5.86
CA LYS A 15 22.78 10.52 6.33
C LYS A 15 22.11 11.20 5.14
N VAL A 16 20.80 11.40 5.24
CA VAL A 16 20.03 12.15 4.24
C VAL A 16 19.37 13.35 4.91
N GLU A 17 19.46 14.51 4.27
CA GLU A 17 18.74 15.73 4.64
C GLU A 17 17.81 16.12 3.50
N PHE A 18 16.56 16.48 3.84
CA PHE A 18 15.56 16.87 2.87
C PHE A 18 15.36 18.38 2.81
N ASN A 19 15.58 18.95 1.64
CA ASN A 19 15.25 20.33 1.36
C ASN A 19 13.87 20.41 0.68
N PHE A 20 12.92 21.02 1.35
CA PHE A 20 11.54 21.18 0.87
C PHE A 20 11.26 22.50 0.16
N SER A 21 12.27 23.35 -0.06
CA SER A 21 12.08 24.70 -0.62
C SER A 21 11.49 24.71 -2.02
N ALA A 22 11.75 23.66 -2.81
CA ALA A 22 11.20 23.48 -4.16
C ALA A 22 9.76 22.94 -4.18
N VAL A 23 9.21 22.51 -3.03
CA VAL A 23 7.84 22.03 -2.95
C VAL A 23 6.88 23.22 -3.00
N ARG A 24 5.90 23.15 -3.91
CA ARG A 24 4.89 24.19 -4.12
C ARG A 24 4.22 24.58 -2.81
N SER A 25 4.11 25.88 -2.55
CA SER A 25 3.54 26.42 -1.32
C SER A 25 2.06 26.04 -1.15
N ARG A 26 1.63 25.90 0.10
CA ARG A 26 0.23 25.61 0.44
C ARG A 26 -0.70 26.67 -0.15
N GLY A 27 -1.80 26.24 -0.75
CA GLY A 27 -2.84 27.08 -1.31
C GLY A 27 -2.62 27.48 -2.76
N GLN A 28 -1.45 27.28 -3.35
CA GLN A 28 -1.22 27.52 -4.77
C GLN A 28 -2.08 26.59 -5.64
N GLN A 29 -2.62 27.14 -6.72
CA GLN A 29 -3.48 26.38 -7.63
C GLN A 29 -2.68 25.34 -8.41
N LEU A 30 -3.24 24.17 -8.57
CA LEU A 30 -2.67 23.08 -9.37
C LEU A 30 -3.14 23.24 -10.82
N ARG A 31 -2.19 23.15 -11.77
CA ARG A 31 -2.49 23.40 -13.19
C ARG A 31 -3.18 22.24 -13.89
N THR A 32 -2.88 21.01 -13.49
CA THR A 32 -3.27 19.80 -14.24
C THR A 32 -4.38 18.99 -13.61
N SER A 33 -4.60 19.08 -12.30
CA SER A 33 -5.52 18.18 -11.57
C SER A 33 -6.60 18.91 -10.78
N GLY A 34 -6.68 20.22 -10.95
CA GLY A 34 -7.57 21.05 -10.12
C GLY A 34 -7.15 21.07 -8.64
N GLY A 35 -7.84 21.87 -7.83
CA GLY A 35 -7.55 21.99 -6.40
C GLY A 35 -6.31 22.81 -6.07
N ARG A 36 -5.92 22.77 -4.80
CA ARG A 36 -4.81 23.55 -4.25
C ARG A 36 -3.71 22.67 -3.72
N ALA A 37 -2.47 23.15 -3.80
CA ALA A 37 -1.31 22.45 -3.26
C ALA A 37 -1.39 22.36 -1.73
N PRO A 38 -1.07 21.20 -1.12
CA PRO A 38 -1.05 21.04 0.34
C PRO A 38 0.19 21.66 1.01
N GLY A 39 1.21 22.04 0.21
CA GLY A 39 2.52 22.45 0.69
C GLY A 39 3.42 21.25 1.03
N HIS A 40 4.53 21.54 1.67
CA HIS A 40 5.55 20.51 1.98
C HIS A 40 5.25 19.70 3.25
N LEU A 41 4.41 20.21 4.15
CA LEU A 41 4.20 19.60 5.47
C LEU A 41 3.71 18.14 5.43
N PRO A 42 2.75 17.75 4.55
CA PRO A 42 2.33 16.36 4.49
C PRO A 42 3.46 15.41 4.08
N LEU A 43 4.26 15.79 3.09
CA LEU A 43 5.43 15.01 2.68
C LEU A 43 6.45 14.89 3.81
N LYS A 44 6.77 16.01 4.47
CA LYS A 44 7.68 16.01 5.63
C LYS A 44 7.19 15.07 6.74
N LYS A 45 5.90 15.12 7.07
CA LYS A 45 5.29 14.22 8.09
C LYS A 45 5.40 12.75 7.70
N ALA A 46 5.17 12.42 6.42
CA ALA A 46 5.27 11.04 5.94
C ALA A 46 6.72 10.52 6.03
N LEU A 47 7.71 11.32 5.62
CA LEU A 47 9.13 10.95 5.72
C LEU A 47 9.57 10.78 7.18
N LEU A 48 9.17 11.69 8.07
CA LEU A 48 9.47 11.57 9.51
C LEU A 48 8.79 10.35 10.16
N ALA A 49 7.59 9.96 9.69
CA ALA A 49 6.94 8.74 10.17
C ALA A 49 7.67 7.49 9.70
N ALA A 50 8.06 7.46 8.42
CA ALA A 50 8.88 6.36 7.88
C ALA A 50 10.23 6.25 8.59
N GLU A 51 10.92 7.36 8.83
CA GLU A 51 12.19 7.41 9.58
C GLU A 51 12.05 6.80 10.97
N ARG A 52 11.02 7.21 11.74
CA ARG A 52 10.77 6.65 13.07
C ARG A 52 10.56 5.15 13.06
N MET A 53 9.91 4.62 12.02
CA MET A 53 9.69 3.18 11.88
C MET A 53 11.00 2.47 11.55
N LEU A 54 11.81 3.03 10.66
CA LEU A 54 13.12 2.48 10.31
C LEU A 54 14.08 2.49 11.50
N ASP A 55 14.04 3.53 12.34
CA ASP A 55 14.85 3.61 13.57
C ASP A 55 14.54 2.49 14.57
N GLN A 56 13.33 1.93 14.54
CA GLN A 56 12.93 0.84 15.45
C GLN A 56 13.33 -0.55 14.99
N VAL A 57 13.90 -0.68 13.78
CA VAL A 57 14.18 -1.98 13.16
C VAL A 57 15.64 -2.17 12.72
N PRO A 58 16.64 -1.77 13.54
CA PRO A 58 18.03 -1.86 13.12
C PRO A 58 18.46 -3.31 12.87
N GLY A 59 19.11 -3.53 11.73
CA GLY A 59 19.77 -4.81 11.42
C GLY A 59 18.85 -5.97 11.03
N ARG A 60 17.57 -5.73 10.76
CA ARG A 60 16.64 -6.75 10.25
C ARG A 60 15.79 -6.26 9.07
N ALA A 61 15.22 -7.17 8.33
CA ALA A 61 14.21 -6.84 7.33
C ALA A 61 12.94 -6.29 7.98
N LEU A 62 12.25 -5.42 7.26
CA LEU A 62 10.90 -4.94 7.63
C LEU A 62 9.89 -6.07 7.54
N ARG A 63 8.98 -6.15 8.50
CA ARG A 63 7.80 -7.02 8.44
C ARG A 63 6.76 -6.43 7.48
N PRO A 64 5.85 -7.24 6.92
CA PRO A 64 4.79 -6.76 6.04
C PRO A 64 4.00 -5.57 6.63
N ILE A 65 3.62 -5.64 7.90
CA ILE A 65 2.88 -4.58 8.58
C ILE A 65 3.67 -3.26 8.66
N GLU A 66 5.00 -3.31 8.80
CA GLU A 66 5.86 -2.13 8.85
C GLU A 66 5.98 -1.48 7.47
N VAL A 67 6.13 -2.28 6.42
CA VAL A 67 6.11 -1.79 5.02
C VAL A 67 4.75 -1.17 4.72
N TYR A 68 3.67 -1.85 5.10
CA TYR A 68 2.31 -1.36 4.93
C TYR A 68 2.11 0.00 5.62
N ASP A 69 2.52 0.16 6.87
CA ASP A 69 2.37 1.42 7.61
C ASP A 69 3.18 2.56 6.98
N ILE A 70 4.41 2.31 6.51
CA ILE A 70 5.20 3.30 5.76
C ILE A 70 4.43 3.75 4.51
N MET A 71 3.91 2.81 3.73
CA MET A 71 3.13 3.12 2.52
C MET A 71 1.85 3.90 2.84
N MET A 72 1.20 3.61 3.96
CA MET A 72 0.00 4.34 4.39
C MET A 72 0.31 5.77 4.82
N HIS A 73 1.45 6.03 5.46
CA HIS A 73 1.90 7.40 5.73
C HIS A 73 2.17 8.19 4.44
N VAL A 74 2.73 7.54 3.42
CA VAL A 74 2.89 8.15 2.07
C VAL A 74 1.52 8.43 1.43
N ALA A 75 0.58 7.49 1.52
CA ALA A 75 -0.78 7.67 1.01
C ALA A 75 -1.49 8.88 1.66
N VAL A 76 -1.33 9.08 2.97
CA VAL A 76 -1.83 10.29 3.66
C VAL A 76 -1.27 11.57 3.04
N ALA A 77 0.03 11.60 2.71
CA ALA A 77 0.65 12.76 2.07
C ALA A 77 0.09 13.02 0.66
N VAL A 78 -0.10 11.97 -0.14
CA VAL A 78 -0.67 12.06 -1.49
C VAL A 78 -2.11 12.59 -1.46
N LEU A 79 -2.90 12.15 -0.48
CA LEU A 79 -4.33 12.53 -0.34
C LEU A 79 -4.55 13.88 0.33
N SER A 80 -3.51 14.52 0.87
CA SER A 80 -3.61 15.74 1.67
C SER A 80 -4.09 16.98 0.89
N GLY A 81 -4.13 16.93 -0.44
CA GLY A 81 -4.56 18.04 -1.29
C GLY A 81 -6.08 18.24 -1.43
N GLY A 82 -6.89 17.50 -0.68
CA GLY A 82 -8.36 17.62 -0.66
C GLY A 82 -9.08 16.99 -1.85
N ILE A 83 -8.37 16.50 -2.86
CA ILE A 83 -8.90 15.75 -4.00
C ILE A 83 -8.37 14.32 -3.89
N ARG A 84 -9.25 13.32 -4.03
CA ARG A 84 -8.86 11.91 -4.06
C ARG A 84 -8.03 11.65 -5.32
N ARG A 85 -6.72 11.48 -5.14
CA ARG A 85 -5.74 11.28 -6.23
C ARG A 85 -5.19 9.88 -6.27
N SER A 86 -5.45 9.11 -5.23
CA SER A 86 -4.95 7.76 -5.07
C SER A 86 -5.95 6.95 -4.28
N ALA A 87 -6.00 5.67 -4.55
CA ALA A 87 -6.63 4.67 -3.72
C ALA A 87 -5.63 3.51 -3.60
N THR A 88 -5.70 2.75 -2.53
CA THR A 88 -4.78 1.67 -2.24
C THR A 88 -5.57 0.44 -1.82
N ILE A 89 -5.18 -0.71 -2.31
CA ILE A 89 -5.52 -2.01 -1.73
C ILE A 89 -4.23 -2.64 -1.20
N CYS A 90 -4.30 -3.23 -0.03
CA CYS A 90 -3.25 -4.09 0.50
C CYS A 90 -3.72 -5.52 0.40
N LEU A 91 -3.09 -6.28 -0.48
CA LEU A 91 -3.26 -7.73 -0.60
C LEU A 91 -2.16 -8.40 0.22
N PHE A 92 -2.53 -9.28 1.13
CA PHE A 92 -1.59 -9.95 2.04
C PHE A 92 -1.90 -11.44 2.17
N SER A 93 -0.92 -12.23 2.58
CA SER A 93 -1.06 -13.67 2.74
C SER A 93 -2.05 -14.01 3.85
N SER A 94 -2.94 -14.96 3.61
CA SER A 94 -4.00 -15.36 4.56
C SER A 94 -3.50 -15.91 5.89
N ASP A 95 -2.23 -16.28 5.98
CA ASP A 95 -1.53 -16.73 7.18
C ASP A 95 -0.79 -15.61 7.94
N ASP A 96 -0.78 -14.39 7.41
CA ASP A 96 -0.21 -13.21 8.09
C ASP A 96 -1.19 -12.64 9.13
N ASP A 97 -1.07 -13.09 10.37
CA ASP A 97 -1.93 -12.69 11.48
C ASP A 97 -1.79 -11.22 11.85
N GLU A 98 -0.60 -10.62 11.69
CA GLU A 98 -0.41 -9.20 11.94
C GLU A 98 -1.17 -8.35 10.93
N MET A 99 -1.12 -8.72 9.65
CA MET A 99 -1.86 -8.03 8.61
C MET A 99 -3.36 -8.27 8.72
N ALA A 100 -3.79 -9.48 9.07
CA ALA A 100 -5.20 -9.78 9.32
C ALA A 100 -5.78 -8.91 10.47
N ALA A 101 -5.00 -8.69 11.53
CA ALA A 101 -5.37 -7.88 12.68
C ALA A 101 -5.05 -6.38 12.52
N ALA A 102 -4.53 -5.92 11.38
CA ALA A 102 -4.02 -4.56 11.20
C ALA A 102 -5.04 -3.45 11.52
N LYS A 103 -6.33 -3.73 11.32
CA LYS A 103 -7.43 -2.79 11.57
C LYS A 103 -8.40 -3.34 12.62
N THR A 104 -7.86 -3.89 13.70
CA THR A 104 -8.64 -4.36 14.84
C THR A 104 -8.44 -3.46 16.07
N GLY A 105 -9.30 -3.60 17.07
CA GLY A 105 -9.23 -2.82 18.30
C GLY A 105 -9.29 -1.31 18.04
N ASN A 106 -8.40 -0.57 18.67
CA ASN A 106 -8.37 0.90 18.62
C ASN A 106 -7.46 1.46 17.49
N TRP A 107 -7.37 0.76 16.36
CA TRP A 107 -6.48 1.11 15.25
C TRP A 107 -6.70 2.52 14.68
N PHE A 108 -7.93 3.00 14.65
CA PHE A 108 -8.27 4.31 14.09
C PHE A 108 -7.72 5.48 14.92
N GLU A 109 -7.41 5.27 16.19
CA GLU A 109 -6.71 6.25 17.05
C GLU A 109 -5.19 6.07 16.96
N THR A 110 -4.72 4.82 17.04
CA THR A 110 -3.29 4.50 17.11
C THR A 110 -2.59 4.47 15.75
N ASN A 111 -3.31 4.07 14.71
CA ASN A 111 -2.80 3.86 13.34
C ASN A 111 -3.78 4.38 12.29
N SER A 112 -4.28 5.59 12.46
CA SER A 112 -5.30 6.20 11.57
C SER A 112 -4.90 6.26 10.09
N GLN A 113 -3.60 6.22 9.76
CA GLN A 113 -3.10 6.13 8.39
C GLN A 113 -3.59 4.86 7.68
N ARG A 114 -3.83 3.75 8.39
CA ARG A 114 -4.33 2.48 7.84
C ARG A 114 -5.71 2.61 7.19
N GLY A 115 -6.47 3.64 7.51
CA GLY A 115 -7.73 3.97 6.84
C GLY A 115 -7.57 4.47 5.39
N LYS A 116 -6.35 4.51 4.82
CA LYS A 116 -6.10 4.93 3.44
C LYS A 116 -6.04 3.78 2.44
N SER A 117 -6.26 2.55 2.89
CA SER A 117 -6.36 1.37 2.03
C SER A 117 -7.57 0.51 2.37
N ASN A 118 -7.97 -0.33 1.42
CA ASN A 118 -8.71 -1.55 1.69
C ASN A 118 -7.70 -2.67 1.94
N ASN A 119 -7.93 -3.52 2.92
CA ASN A 119 -7.07 -4.65 3.22
C ASN A 119 -7.80 -5.95 2.89
N SER A 120 -7.21 -6.83 2.10
CA SER A 120 -7.81 -8.11 1.74
C SER A 120 -6.81 -9.23 1.83
N ALA A 121 -7.21 -10.32 2.47
CA ALA A 121 -6.43 -11.54 2.51
C ALA A 121 -6.56 -12.29 1.18
N VAL A 122 -5.43 -12.70 0.62
CA VAL A 122 -5.37 -13.50 -0.60
C VAL A 122 -5.64 -14.95 -0.26
N LEU A 123 -6.67 -15.52 -0.86
CA LEU A 123 -7.11 -16.91 -0.68
C LEU A 123 -6.95 -17.64 -2.01
N VAL A 124 -5.93 -18.50 -2.09
CA VAL A 124 -5.69 -19.31 -3.29
C VAL A 124 -6.68 -20.46 -3.30
N ARG A 125 -7.54 -20.53 -4.33
CA ARG A 125 -8.67 -21.49 -4.39
C ARG A 125 -8.25 -22.94 -4.26
N GLU A 126 -7.09 -23.30 -4.80
CA GLU A 126 -6.60 -24.68 -4.75
C GLU A 126 -6.20 -25.13 -3.33
N THR A 127 -5.72 -24.21 -2.49
CA THR A 127 -5.10 -24.54 -1.20
C THR A 127 -5.88 -24.04 0.01
N VAL A 128 -6.75 -23.04 -0.14
CA VAL A 128 -7.51 -22.45 0.96
C VAL A 128 -8.42 -23.48 1.64
N GLN A 129 -8.40 -23.46 2.98
CA GLN A 129 -9.26 -24.33 3.79
C GLN A 129 -10.39 -23.50 4.42
N PRO A 130 -11.53 -24.13 4.76
CA PRO A 130 -12.62 -23.46 5.48
C PRO A 130 -12.18 -22.81 6.79
N SER A 131 -11.16 -23.36 7.46
CA SER A 131 -10.57 -22.82 8.69
C SER A 131 -9.90 -21.45 8.46
N ASP A 132 -9.21 -21.28 7.33
CA ASP A 132 -8.53 -20.03 7.00
C ASP A 132 -9.53 -18.91 6.80
N PHE A 133 -10.59 -19.21 6.05
CA PHE A 133 -11.72 -18.30 5.89
C PHE A 133 -12.38 -17.95 7.22
N SER A 134 -12.69 -18.95 8.04
CA SER A 134 -13.39 -18.74 9.32
C SER A 134 -12.59 -17.86 10.26
N LYS A 135 -11.28 -18.03 10.33
CA LYS A 135 -10.37 -17.20 11.12
C LYS A 135 -10.40 -15.72 10.70
N LEU A 136 -10.28 -15.48 9.40
CA LEU A 136 -10.33 -14.12 8.86
C LEU A 136 -11.72 -13.48 9.02
N PHE A 137 -12.77 -14.31 8.89
CA PHE A 137 -14.15 -13.85 9.03
C PHE A 137 -14.47 -13.33 10.46
N GLU A 138 -13.82 -13.86 11.49
CA GLU A 138 -14.00 -13.33 12.85
C GLU A 138 -13.54 -11.87 12.95
N PHE A 139 -12.43 -11.49 12.32
CA PHE A 139 -12.00 -10.10 12.23
C PHE A 139 -12.97 -9.26 11.40
N GLN A 140 -13.32 -9.76 10.22
CA GLN A 140 -14.20 -9.05 9.30
C GLN A 140 -15.58 -8.78 9.88
N LYS A 141 -16.14 -9.74 10.61
CA LYS A 141 -17.44 -9.63 11.28
C LYS A 141 -17.46 -8.49 12.31
N GLU A 142 -16.36 -8.30 13.04
CA GLU A 142 -16.27 -7.30 14.10
C GLU A 142 -15.85 -5.92 13.58
N PHE A 143 -14.88 -5.88 12.66
CA PHE A 143 -14.22 -4.64 12.24
C PHE A 143 -14.50 -4.24 10.79
N GLY A 144 -15.16 -5.08 9.99
CA GLY A 144 -15.44 -4.83 8.57
C GLY A 144 -14.28 -5.14 7.63
N GLU A 145 -13.11 -5.50 8.17
CA GLU A 145 -11.90 -5.92 7.45
C GLU A 145 -11.17 -7.04 8.22
N PRO A 146 -10.37 -7.84 7.54
CA PRO A 146 -9.99 -7.80 6.13
C PRO A 146 -11.10 -8.28 5.19
N GLY A 147 -11.04 -7.84 3.92
CA GLY A 147 -11.79 -8.44 2.84
C GLY A 147 -11.19 -9.78 2.40
N PHE A 148 -11.86 -10.45 1.47
CA PHE A 148 -11.42 -11.73 0.89
C PHE A 148 -11.15 -11.56 -0.59
N TYR A 149 -9.97 -11.95 -1.04
CA TYR A 149 -9.57 -11.91 -2.43
C TYR A 149 -9.21 -13.33 -2.91
N PHE A 150 -10.16 -13.98 -3.60
CA PHE A 150 -9.99 -15.33 -4.11
C PHE A 150 -9.30 -15.32 -5.47
N VAL A 151 -8.18 -16.02 -5.56
CA VAL A 151 -7.36 -16.13 -6.77
C VAL A 151 -7.02 -17.59 -7.08
N ASP A 152 -6.61 -17.82 -8.32
CA ASP A 152 -6.04 -19.12 -8.73
C ASP A 152 -4.51 -19.10 -8.57
N ASP A 153 -3.90 -17.91 -8.63
CA ASP A 153 -2.46 -17.70 -8.48
C ASP A 153 -2.24 -16.44 -7.63
N ALA A 154 -1.45 -16.57 -6.55
CA ALA A 154 -1.17 -15.50 -5.60
C ALA A 154 -0.43 -14.29 -6.21
N GLU A 155 0.22 -14.46 -7.37
CA GLU A 155 0.91 -13.38 -8.08
C GLU A 155 -0.07 -12.39 -8.77
N TYR A 156 -1.34 -12.77 -8.91
CA TYR A 156 -2.34 -11.86 -9.47
C TYR A 156 -2.84 -10.87 -8.43
N GLY A 157 -2.72 -9.59 -8.76
CA GLY A 157 -3.25 -8.49 -7.97
C GLY A 157 -4.54 -7.90 -8.54
N ALA A 158 -5.01 -6.85 -7.92
CA ALA A 158 -6.13 -6.04 -8.38
C ALA A 158 -5.90 -4.56 -8.11
N ASN A 159 -6.66 -3.72 -8.80
CA ASN A 159 -6.78 -2.32 -8.42
C ASN A 159 -7.61 -2.17 -7.12
N PRO A 160 -7.59 -1.02 -6.44
CA PRO A 160 -8.21 -0.83 -5.13
C PRO A 160 -9.71 -1.13 -5.02
N CYS A 161 -10.43 -1.08 -6.12
CA CYS A 161 -11.87 -1.40 -6.18
C CYS A 161 -12.15 -2.84 -6.64
N VAL A 162 -11.10 -3.59 -6.98
CA VAL A 162 -11.14 -5.02 -7.36
C VAL A 162 -11.89 -5.30 -8.69
N GLU A 163 -12.13 -4.28 -9.51
CA GLU A 163 -12.77 -4.44 -10.81
C GLU A 163 -11.78 -4.74 -11.96
N ILE A 164 -10.48 -4.56 -11.74
CA ILE A 164 -9.44 -4.83 -12.73
C ILE A 164 -8.41 -5.79 -12.13
N GLY A 165 -8.27 -6.96 -12.73
CA GLY A 165 -7.21 -7.91 -12.41
C GLY A 165 -5.87 -7.46 -13.02
N LEU A 166 -4.79 -7.58 -12.25
CA LEU A 166 -3.44 -7.22 -12.65
C LEU A 166 -2.56 -8.46 -12.63
N ALA A 167 -1.98 -8.82 -13.78
CA ALA A 167 -1.00 -9.89 -13.89
C ALA A 167 0.42 -9.31 -13.71
N PRO A 168 1.25 -9.88 -12.84
CA PRO A 168 2.62 -9.40 -12.60
C PRO A 168 3.56 -9.73 -13.77
N TYR A 169 3.19 -10.71 -14.57
CA TYR A 169 3.97 -11.17 -15.72
C TYR A 169 3.06 -11.47 -16.91
N MET A 170 3.63 -11.44 -18.09
CA MET A 170 2.96 -11.85 -19.31
C MET A 170 3.52 -13.22 -19.73
N ILE A 171 2.64 -14.23 -19.76
CA ILE A 171 3.01 -15.53 -20.33
C ILE A 171 3.15 -15.34 -21.86
N VAL A 172 4.37 -15.42 -22.33
CA VAL A 172 4.68 -15.30 -23.75
C VAL A 172 4.80 -16.70 -24.34
N ASP A 173 3.67 -17.35 -24.53
CA ASP A 173 3.58 -18.54 -25.38
C ASP A 173 3.17 -18.16 -26.81
N GLU A 174 3.27 -19.09 -27.75
CA GLU A 174 2.93 -18.84 -29.16
C GLU A 174 1.45 -18.38 -29.33
N VAL A 175 0.54 -18.84 -28.47
CA VAL A 175 -0.88 -18.47 -28.50
C VAL A 175 -1.07 -17.05 -27.96
N ALA A 176 -0.38 -16.69 -26.88
CA ALA A 176 -0.41 -15.36 -26.32
C ALA A 176 0.25 -14.35 -27.27
N GLN A 177 1.36 -14.72 -27.92
CA GLN A 177 1.99 -13.89 -28.96
C GLN A 177 1.06 -13.66 -30.16
N ALA A 178 0.38 -14.69 -30.63
CA ALA A 178 -0.59 -14.57 -31.72
C ALA A 178 -1.78 -13.67 -31.34
N LYS A 179 -2.27 -13.77 -30.10
CA LYS A 179 -3.32 -12.88 -29.57
C LYS A 179 -2.85 -11.43 -29.43
N LEU A 180 -1.64 -11.21 -28.90
CA LEU A 180 -1.05 -9.88 -28.81
C LEU A 180 -0.84 -9.26 -30.17
N ALA A 181 -0.32 -10.01 -31.15
CA ALA A 181 -0.17 -9.54 -32.52
C ALA A 181 -1.51 -9.18 -33.19
N LYS A 182 -2.59 -9.89 -32.84
CA LYS A 182 -3.93 -9.67 -33.41
C LYS A 182 -4.70 -8.54 -32.73
N TYR A 183 -4.56 -8.36 -31.43
CA TYR A 183 -5.38 -7.47 -30.60
C TYR A 183 -4.57 -6.46 -29.79
N GLY A 184 -3.25 -6.59 -29.72
CA GLY A 184 -2.37 -5.72 -28.95
C GLY A 184 -2.20 -4.37 -29.66
N ARG A 185 -2.56 -3.34 -28.97
CA ARG A 185 -2.12 -1.97 -29.26
C ARG A 185 -1.24 -1.49 -28.13
#